data_412f953a73434489a10ac6bfc8803262
#
_entry.id   412f953a73434489a10ac6bfc8803262
#
_cell.length_a   1.000
_cell.length_b   1.000
_cell.length_c   1.000
_cell.angle_alpha   90.00
_cell.angle_beta   90.00
_cell.angle_gamma   90.00
#
_symmetry.space_group_name_H-M   'P 1'
#
loop_
_entity.id
_entity.type
_entity.pdbx_description
1 polymer ?
#
loop_
_entity_poly.entity_id
_entity_poly.type
_entity_poly.pdbx_seq_one_letter_code
_entity_poly.pdbx_strand_id
1 'polypeptide(L)'
;MQRALSTHVIVNHRLTTVWLERIHEAGFPLVEIFCARQHFDYRNRSQVAELGYWFRDSELKCHSLHSPMYNDDCWGRSGPGAVVSITELSKPKRLAAVDEIKRALDVAEKFPFRYLIQHLGVADEEYDEKRLDAAFTALEDICLFARHRGVEVLLENIPNRLASAERLLHFNELTHLNLNFCFDTGHAHIMEGVDNAFHLMKDRIRSTHVHDNDGERDSHLFPTLAAGGTIPWKELMPLLRERADQF
;
A
#
# COMPACT_ATOMS: atom_id res chain seq x y z
N MET A 1 -12.43 -13.34 5.14
CA MET A 1 -11.13 -12.91 4.59
C MET A 1 -11.01 -13.41 3.16
N GLN A 2 -10.79 -12.53 2.21
CA GLN A 2 -10.56 -12.87 0.80
C GLN A 2 -9.07 -12.76 0.49
N ARG A 3 -8.60 -13.56 -0.47
CA ARG A 3 -7.19 -13.52 -0.89
C ARG A 3 -7.03 -12.56 -2.06
N ALA A 4 -6.09 -11.62 -1.94
CA ALA A 4 -5.61 -10.79 -3.03
C ALA A 4 -4.13 -11.10 -3.31
N LEU A 5 -3.70 -11.06 -4.57
CA LEU A 5 -2.29 -11.10 -4.92
C LEU A 5 -1.82 -9.68 -5.22
N SER A 6 -0.74 -9.24 -4.56
CA SER A 6 -0.09 -7.99 -4.94
C SER A 6 0.80 -8.20 -6.17
N THR A 7 0.67 -7.33 -7.17
CA THR A 7 1.53 -7.36 -8.36
C THR A 7 2.96 -6.93 -8.07
N HIS A 8 3.28 -6.55 -6.82
CA HIS A 8 4.65 -6.32 -6.37
C HIS A 8 5.56 -7.53 -6.66
N VAL A 9 5.04 -8.76 -6.55
CA VAL A 9 5.78 -10.01 -6.85
C VAL A 9 6.32 -10.07 -8.30
N ILE A 10 5.75 -9.28 -9.20
CA ILE A 10 6.15 -9.18 -10.61
C ILE A 10 6.50 -7.74 -11.01
N VAL A 11 6.85 -6.87 -10.07
CA VAL A 11 7.08 -5.43 -10.28
C VAL A 11 8.18 -5.11 -11.30
N ASN A 12 9.09 -6.05 -11.54
CA ASN A 12 10.14 -5.94 -12.57
C ASN A 12 9.64 -6.21 -14.00
N HIS A 13 8.39 -6.64 -14.16
CA HIS A 13 7.75 -6.88 -15.45
C HIS A 13 6.65 -5.85 -15.68
N ARG A 14 6.46 -5.42 -16.92
CA ARG A 14 5.31 -4.59 -17.28
C ARG A 14 4.02 -5.36 -17.05
N LEU A 15 3.08 -4.78 -16.32
CA LEU A 15 1.76 -5.35 -16.10
C LEU A 15 0.96 -5.34 -17.41
N THR A 16 0.49 -6.51 -17.80
CA THR A 16 -0.35 -6.73 -18.97
C THR A 16 -1.55 -7.60 -18.58
N THR A 17 -2.54 -7.68 -19.46
CA THR A 17 -3.70 -8.57 -19.28
C THR A 17 -3.30 -10.04 -19.14
N VAL A 18 -2.18 -10.46 -19.74
CA VAL A 18 -1.63 -11.83 -19.60
C VAL A 18 -1.27 -12.14 -18.15
N TRP A 19 -0.69 -11.19 -17.42
CA TRP A 19 -0.39 -11.38 -16.00
C TRP A 19 -1.66 -11.45 -15.16
N LEU A 20 -2.65 -10.61 -15.46
CA LEU A 20 -3.94 -10.64 -14.76
C LEU A 20 -4.67 -11.96 -15.00
N GLU A 21 -4.64 -12.50 -16.23
CA GLU A 21 -5.20 -13.81 -16.54
C GLU A 21 -4.53 -14.93 -15.72
N ARG A 22 -3.21 -14.94 -15.65
CA ARG A 22 -2.47 -15.91 -14.83
C ARG A 22 -2.81 -15.82 -13.34
N ILE A 23 -3.03 -14.61 -12.81
CA ILE A 23 -3.46 -14.40 -11.42
C ILE A 23 -4.86 -14.98 -11.21
N HIS A 24 -5.76 -14.73 -12.17
CA HIS A 24 -7.11 -15.28 -12.16
C HIS A 24 -7.11 -16.82 -12.23
N GLU A 25 -6.36 -17.40 -13.17
CA GLU A 25 -6.19 -18.85 -13.33
C GLU A 25 -5.58 -19.52 -12.09
N ALA A 26 -4.73 -18.80 -11.35
CA ALA A 26 -4.18 -19.25 -10.07
C ALA A 26 -5.21 -19.23 -8.91
N GLY A 27 -6.45 -18.79 -9.17
CA GLY A 27 -7.56 -18.82 -8.24
C GLY A 27 -7.58 -17.66 -7.24
N PHE A 28 -6.95 -16.54 -7.57
CA PHE A 28 -7.11 -15.30 -6.79
C PHE A 28 -8.35 -14.54 -7.26
N PRO A 29 -9.29 -14.21 -6.36
CA PRO A 29 -10.45 -13.38 -6.72
C PRO A 29 -10.15 -11.89 -6.80
N LEU A 30 -9.06 -11.47 -6.16
CA LEU A 30 -8.68 -10.06 -6.02
C LEU A 30 -7.21 -9.86 -6.36
N VAL A 31 -6.89 -8.66 -6.84
CA VAL A 31 -5.51 -8.21 -7.12
C VAL A 31 -5.29 -6.83 -6.52
N GLU A 32 -4.10 -6.61 -5.96
CA GLU A 32 -3.55 -5.30 -5.73
C GLU A 32 -2.58 -4.93 -6.84
N ILE A 33 -2.69 -3.72 -7.38
CA ILE A 33 -1.75 -3.21 -8.38
C ILE A 33 -0.74 -2.29 -7.72
N PHE A 34 0.54 -2.63 -7.85
CA PHE A 34 1.64 -1.82 -7.35
C PHE A 34 1.99 -0.70 -8.35
N CYS A 35 1.87 0.57 -7.92
CA CYS A 35 2.06 1.73 -8.78
C CYS A 35 3.55 2.11 -8.96
N ALA A 36 4.33 1.22 -9.57
CA ALA A 36 5.67 1.53 -10.09
C ALA A 36 5.56 1.74 -11.60
N ARG A 37 5.93 2.90 -12.15
CA ARG A 37 5.66 3.25 -13.56
C ARG A 37 6.32 2.33 -14.57
N GLN A 38 7.45 1.69 -14.22
CA GLN A 38 8.03 0.63 -15.04
C GLN A 38 7.12 -0.61 -15.15
N HIS A 39 6.29 -0.87 -14.13
CA HIS A 39 5.36 -1.98 -14.03
C HIS A 39 3.96 -1.59 -14.52
N PHE A 40 3.36 -0.64 -13.84
CA PHE A 40 2.07 -0.05 -14.16
C PHE A 40 2.20 1.47 -14.27
N ASP A 41 2.25 1.96 -15.51
CA ASP A 41 2.29 3.40 -15.76
C ASP A 41 0.86 3.97 -15.77
N TYR A 42 0.39 4.36 -14.59
CA TYR A 42 -0.93 4.97 -14.38
C TYR A 42 -1.11 6.31 -15.12
N ARG A 43 -0.04 6.91 -15.67
CA ARG A 43 -0.10 8.06 -16.57
C ARG A 43 -0.35 7.67 -18.04
N ASN A 44 -0.10 6.41 -18.38
CA ASN A 44 -0.31 5.90 -19.73
C ASN A 44 -1.78 5.54 -19.95
N ARG A 45 -2.52 6.46 -20.58
CA ARG A 45 -3.96 6.30 -20.83
C ARG A 45 -4.31 5.02 -21.57
N SER A 46 -3.45 4.57 -22.51
CA SER A 46 -3.69 3.35 -23.28
C SER A 46 -3.57 2.12 -22.39
N GLN A 47 -2.53 2.02 -21.55
CA GLN A 47 -2.39 0.91 -20.62
C GLN A 47 -3.54 0.86 -19.61
N VAL A 48 -3.91 2.02 -19.03
CA VAL A 48 -5.02 2.09 -18.06
C VAL A 48 -6.34 1.70 -18.73
N ALA A 49 -6.60 2.13 -19.97
CA ALA A 49 -7.80 1.77 -20.70
C ALA A 49 -7.84 0.26 -21.04
N GLU A 50 -6.71 -0.32 -21.48
CA GLU A 50 -6.59 -1.76 -21.77
C GLU A 50 -6.93 -2.61 -20.54
N LEU A 51 -6.32 -2.29 -19.39
CA LEU A 51 -6.62 -2.98 -18.12
C LEU A 51 -8.07 -2.77 -17.69
N GLY A 52 -8.62 -1.56 -17.88
CA GLY A 52 -10.01 -1.25 -17.57
C GLY A 52 -11.01 -2.07 -18.39
N TYR A 53 -10.74 -2.28 -19.69
CA TYR A 53 -11.55 -3.16 -20.52
C TYR A 53 -11.48 -4.61 -20.03
N TRP A 54 -10.29 -5.08 -19.71
CA TRP A 54 -10.09 -6.43 -19.20
C TRP A 54 -10.81 -6.66 -17.86
N PHE A 55 -10.67 -5.75 -16.88
CA PHE A 55 -11.34 -5.87 -15.57
C PHE A 55 -12.87 -5.85 -15.67
N ARG A 56 -13.43 -5.14 -16.63
CA ARG A 56 -14.88 -5.08 -16.82
C ARG A 56 -15.45 -6.46 -17.17
N ASP A 57 -14.73 -7.23 -17.98
CA ASP A 57 -15.17 -8.51 -18.53
C ASP A 57 -14.62 -9.71 -17.70
N SER A 58 -13.77 -9.46 -16.67
CA SER A 58 -13.15 -10.47 -15.81
C SER A 58 -13.85 -10.62 -14.47
N GLU A 59 -13.77 -11.82 -13.90
CA GLU A 59 -14.16 -12.08 -12.51
C GLU A 59 -13.11 -11.58 -11.51
N LEU A 60 -11.83 -11.53 -11.88
CA LEU A 60 -10.78 -10.91 -11.07
C LEU A 60 -11.08 -9.42 -10.88
N LYS A 61 -11.09 -8.96 -9.63
CA LYS A 61 -11.35 -7.54 -9.33
C LYS A 61 -10.11 -6.86 -8.77
N CYS A 62 -9.91 -5.60 -9.17
CA CYS A 62 -8.91 -4.75 -8.54
C CYS A 62 -9.40 -4.38 -7.14
N HIS A 63 -8.66 -4.82 -6.10
CA HIS A 63 -8.98 -4.56 -4.71
C HIS A 63 -8.40 -3.22 -4.25
N SER A 64 -7.13 -3.02 -4.55
CA SER A 64 -6.37 -1.85 -4.12
C SER A 64 -5.31 -1.45 -5.13
N LEU A 65 -4.91 -0.20 -5.06
CA LEU A 65 -3.64 0.27 -5.62
C LEU A 65 -2.67 0.55 -4.46
N HIS A 66 -1.44 0.08 -4.58
CA HIS A 66 -0.36 0.60 -3.75
C HIS A 66 0.12 1.92 -4.31
N SER A 67 0.13 2.97 -3.50
CA SER A 67 0.51 4.33 -3.90
C SER A 67 1.92 4.38 -4.51
N PRO A 68 2.19 5.27 -5.48
CA PRO A 68 3.52 5.39 -6.04
C PRO A 68 4.53 5.86 -5.00
N MET A 69 5.63 5.13 -4.87
CA MET A 69 6.78 5.49 -4.02
C MET A 69 7.79 6.36 -4.77
N TYR A 70 7.79 6.30 -6.10
CA TYR A 70 8.67 7.06 -6.99
C TYR A 70 7.90 7.58 -8.20
N ASN A 71 8.29 8.75 -8.68
CA ASN A 71 7.67 9.39 -9.86
C ASN A 71 8.40 9.12 -11.18
N ASP A 72 9.52 8.38 -11.14
CA ASP A 72 10.29 7.97 -12.31
C ASP A 72 9.75 6.66 -12.93
N ASP A 73 10.27 6.28 -14.08
CA ASP A 73 9.93 5.05 -14.81
C ASP A 73 10.95 3.93 -14.59
N CYS A 74 11.82 4.08 -13.61
CA CYS A 74 12.88 3.13 -13.27
C CYS A 74 12.94 2.81 -11.77
N TRP A 75 11.83 3.00 -11.07
CA TRP A 75 11.63 2.68 -9.66
C TRP A 75 12.73 3.21 -8.75
N GLY A 76 12.86 4.54 -8.70
CA GLY A 76 13.77 5.27 -7.82
C GLY A 76 15.22 5.31 -8.27
N ARG A 77 15.59 4.59 -9.36
CA ARG A 77 16.98 4.56 -9.84
C ARG A 77 17.48 5.87 -10.43
N SER A 78 16.59 6.82 -10.71
CA SER A 78 16.99 8.19 -11.12
C SER A 78 17.48 9.05 -9.95
N GLY A 79 17.39 8.55 -8.73
CA GLY A 79 17.94 9.20 -7.54
C GLY A 79 16.89 9.79 -6.60
N PRO A 80 17.33 10.48 -5.53
CA PRO A 80 16.44 10.91 -4.44
C PRO A 80 15.38 11.94 -4.87
N GLY A 81 15.57 12.62 -5.99
CA GLY A 81 14.56 13.52 -6.56
C GLY A 81 13.30 12.82 -7.09
N ALA A 82 13.35 11.50 -7.28
CA ALA A 82 12.22 10.70 -7.73
C ALA A 82 11.26 10.28 -6.60
N VAL A 83 11.65 10.42 -5.34
CA VAL A 83 10.87 9.97 -4.19
C VAL A 83 9.53 10.71 -4.12
N VAL A 84 8.46 9.96 -3.95
CA VAL A 84 7.10 10.46 -3.68
C VAL A 84 6.82 10.28 -2.20
N SER A 85 6.84 11.37 -1.44
CA SER A 85 6.57 11.33 0.00
C SER A 85 5.64 12.46 0.43
N ILE A 86 4.63 12.10 1.21
CA ILE A 86 3.68 13.06 1.79
C ILE A 86 4.24 13.76 3.03
N THR A 87 5.36 13.27 3.57
CA THR A 87 6.08 13.84 4.71
C THR A 87 7.19 14.82 4.27
N GLU A 88 7.36 15.05 2.98
CA GLU A 88 8.38 15.95 2.43
C GLU A 88 8.21 17.37 2.96
N LEU A 89 9.28 17.93 3.56
CA LEU A 89 9.25 19.25 4.19
C LEU A 89 9.18 20.39 3.17
N SER A 90 9.79 20.19 1.99
CA SER A 90 9.69 21.15 0.90
C SER A 90 8.27 21.16 0.32
N LYS A 91 7.53 22.24 0.56
CA LYS A 91 6.15 22.39 0.07
C LYS A 91 6.00 22.11 -1.44
N PRO A 92 6.86 22.63 -2.34
CA PRO A 92 6.75 22.34 -3.77
C PRO A 92 6.91 20.85 -4.09
N LYS A 93 7.86 20.16 -3.44
CA LYS A 93 8.05 18.71 -3.63
C LYS A 93 6.88 17.91 -3.07
N ARG A 94 6.36 18.29 -1.89
CA ARG A 94 5.18 17.65 -1.30
C ARG A 94 3.95 17.81 -2.19
N LEU A 95 3.70 19.00 -2.75
CA LEU A 95 2.61 19.20 -3.70
C LEU A 95 2.77 18.33 -4.95
N ALA A 96 3.99 18.20 -5.48
CA ALA A 96 4.28 17.33 -6.60
C ALA A 96 4.03 15.83 -6.25
N ALA A 97 4.35 15.41 -5.02
CA ALA A 97 4.04 14.07 -4.52
C ALA A 97 2.52 13.84 -4.42
N VAL A 98 1.77 14.79 -3.88
CA VAL A 98 0.30 14.73 -3.81
C VAL A 98 -0.31 14.64 -5.22
N ASP A 99 0.16 15.45 -6.17
CA ASP A 99 -0.30 15.39 -7.55
C ASP A 99 0.00 14.04 -8.22
N GLU A 100 1.13 13.42 -7.87
CA GLU A 100 1.49 12.10 -8.39
C GLU A 100 0.55 11.01 -7.85
N ILE A 101 0.25 11.06 -6.55
CA ILE A 101 -0.71 10.14 -5.91
C ILE A 101 -2.12 10.32 -6.51
N LYS A 102 -2.53 11.55 -6.76
CA LYS A 102 -3.83 11.83 -7.42
C LYS A 102 -3.91 11.26 -8.83
N ARG A 103 -2.81 11.27 -9.60
CA ARG A 103 -2.76 10.61 -10.91
C ARG A 103 -2.99 9.11 -10.83
N ALA A 104 -2.45 8.45 -9.78
CA ALA A 104 -2.77 7.04 -9.53
C ALA A 104 -4.24 6.85 -9.15
N LEU A 105 -4.82 7.73 -8.35
CA LEU A 105 -6.24 7.72 -8.00
C LEU A 105 -7.17 7.92 -9.21
N ASP A 106 -6.75 8.67 -10.23
CA ASP A 106 -7.53 8.87 -11.47
C ASP A 106 -7.79 7.56 -12.24
N VAL A 107 -7.03 6.51 -11.96
CA VAL A 107 -7.28 5.17 -12.52
C VAL A 107 -8.67 4.66 -12.16
N ALA A 108 -9.24 5.07 -11.00
CA ALA A 108 -10.59 4.71 -10.57
C ALA A 108 -11.69 5.15 -11.57
N GLU A 109 -11.41 6.12 -12.42
CA GLU A 109 -12.32 6.54 -13.50
C GLU A 109 -12.43 5.50 -14.64
N LYS A 110 -11.49 4.55 -14.72
CA LYS A 110 -11.43 3.52 -15.78
C LYS A 110 -11.80 2.13 -15.26
N PHE A 111 -11.36 1.78 -14.07
CA PHE A 111 -11.81 0.58 -13.37
C PHE A 111 -11.83 0.83 -11.86
N PRO A 112 -12.88 0.34 -11.16
CA PRO A 112 -13.04 0.59 -9.74
C PRO A 112 -12.02 -0.22 -8.93
N PHE A 113 -11.57 0.37 -7.84
CA PHE A 113 -10.85 -0.30 -6.76
C PHE A 113 -11.26 0.35 -5.43
N ARG A 114 -11.09 -0.39 -4.34
CA ARG A 114 -11.63 0.01 -3.04
C ARG A 114 -10.65 0.85 -2.23
N TYR A 115 -9.37 0.51 -2.26
CA TYR A 115 -8.36 1.10 -1.38
C TYR A 115 -7.16 1.64 -2.14
N LEU A 116 -6.62 2.76 -1.64
CA LEU A 116 -5.27 3.21 -1.92
C LEU A 116 -4.41 2.97 -0.68
N ILE A 117 -3.38 2.13 -0.78
CA ILE A 117 -2.43 1.89 0.31
C ILE A 117 -1.36 2.97 0.26
N GLN A 118 -1.18 3.69 1.35
CA GLN A 118 -0.30 4.87 1.42
C GLN A 118 0.66 4.76 2.59
N HIS A 119 1.94 4.97 2.32
CA HIS A 119 2.96 5.09 3.35
C HIS A 119 2.95 6.46 4.02
N LEU A 120 3.14 6.48 5.34
CA LEU A 120 3.43 7.69 6.09
C LEU A 120 4.95 7.85 6.18
N GLY A 121 5.54 8.51 5.17
CA GLY A 121 6.98 8.65 5.02
C GLY A 121 7.64 7.59 4.13
N VAL A 122 8.95 7.50 4.21
CA VAL A 122 9.79 6.51 3.54
C VAL A 122 10.43 5.58 4.56
N ALA A 123 11.03 4.47 4.10
CA ALA A 123 11.79 3.58 4.98
C ALA A 123 12.87 4.36 5.75
N ASP A 124 13.12 3.96 6.99
CA ASP A 124 14.13 4.55 7.89
C ASP A 124 13.94 6.06 8.19
N GLU A 125 12.76 6.63 7.93
CA GLU A 125 12.51 8.05 8.21
C GLU A 125 12.41 8.29 9.71
N GLU A 126 13.19 9.27 10.21
CA GLU A 126 13.19 9.66 11.61
C GLU A 126 11.96 10.49 11.97
N TYR A 127 11.57 10.43 13.25
CA TYR A 127 10.46 11.21 13.78
C TYR A 127 10.74 12.71 13.72
N ASP A 128 9.83 13.47 13.13
CA ASP A 128 9.83 14.94 13.11
C ASP A 128 8.37 15.44 13.07
N GLU A 129 7.99 16.28 14.02
CA GLU A 129 6.65 16.88 14.07
C GLU A 129 6.29 17.67 12.81
N LYS A 130 7.28 18.33 12.18
CA LYS A 130 7.05 19.06 10.92
C LYS A 130 6.70 18.13 9.76
N ARG A 131 7.19 16.88 9.81
CA ARG A 131 6.84 15.84 8.84
C ARG A 131 5.41 15.35 9.06
N LEU A 132 4.97 15.22 10.30
CA LEU A 132 3.59 14.91 10.62
C LEU A 132 2.64 16.02 10.15
N ASP A 133 2.96 17.29 10.41
CA ASP A 133 2.18 18.43 9.92
C ASP A 133 2.10 18.47 8.39
N ALA A 134 3.21 18.15 7.73
CA ALA A 134 3.25 18.03 6.27
C ALA A 134 2.30 16.93 5.77
N ALA A 135 2.31 15.77 6.44
CA ALA A 135 1.45 14.63 6.12
C ALA A 135 -0.03 14.92 6.37
N PHE A 136 -0.41 15.63 7.45
CA PHE A 136 -1.79 16.01 7.70
C PHE A 136 -2.37 16.77 6.51
N THR A 137 -1.71 17.84 6.08
CA THR A 137 -2.17 18.66 4.94
C THR A 137 -2.25 17.85 3.65
N ALA A 138 -1.25 16.98 3.40
CA ALA A 138 -1.24 16.15 2.20
C ALA A 138 -2.38 15.12 2.20
N LEU A 139 -2.63 14.46 3.34
CA LEU A 139 -3.69 13.46 3.48
C LEU A 139 -5.09 14.08 3.40
N GLU A 140 -5.31 15.27 3.93
CA GLU A 140 -6.58 15.98 3.75
C GLU A 140 -6.95 16.10 2.27
N ASP A 141 -6.00 16.54 1.46
CA ASP A 141 -6.20 16.72 0.02
C ASP A 141 -6.34 15.37 -0.72
N ILE A 142 -5.50 14.38 -0.40
CA ILE A 142 -5.57 13.03 -1.01
C ILE A 142 -6.87 12.33 -0.63
N CYS A 143 -7.27 12.34 0.64
CA CYS A 143 -8.49 11.67 1.11
C CYS A 143 -9.76 12.31 0.50
N LEU A 144 -9.80 13.63 0.38
CA LEU A 144 -10.90 14.32 -0.30
C LEU A 144 -10.98 13.89 -1.76
N PHE A 145 -9.85 13.87 -2.46
CA PHE A 145 -9.77 13.48 -3.87
C PHE A 145 -10.15 12.01 -4.09
N ALA A 146 -9.68 11.11 -3.21
CA ALA A 146 -10.00 9.68 -3.23
C ALA A 146 -11.49 9.42 -2.99
N ARG A 147 -12.10 10.11 -2.01
CA ARG A 147 -13.52 9.98 -1.68
C ARG A 147 -14.43 10.30 -2.87
N HIS A 148 -14.10 11.32 -3.67
CA HIS A 148 -14.87 11.66 -4.89
C HIS A 148 -14.79 10.55 -5.95
N ARG A 149 -13.84 9.60 -5.84
CA ARG A 149 -13.68 8.44 -6.72
C ARG A 149 -14.17 7.13 -6.09
N GLY A 150 -14.77 7.20 -4.90
CA GLY A 150 -15.21 6.01 -4.17
C GLY A 150 -14.06 5.19 -3.59
N VAL A 151 -12.87 5.77 -3.45
CA VAL A 151 -11.67 5.12 -2.92
C VAL A 151 -11.42 5.56 -1.48
N GLU A 152 -11.08 4.62 -0.61
CA GLU A 152 -10.63 4.85 0.75
C GLU A 152 -9.09 4.78 0.81
N VAL A 153 -8.46 5.72 1.52
CA VAL A 153 -7.02 5.72 1.76
C VAL A 153 -6.73 4.96 3.04
N LEU A 154 -5.87 3.95 2.97
CA LEU A 154 -5.38 3.21 4.11
C LEU A 154 -3.92 3.55 4.37
N LEU A 155 -3.57 3.87 5.62
CA LEU A 155 -2.18 4.00 6.01
C LEU A 155 -1.58 2.63 6.34
N GLU A 156 -0.38 2.37 5.85
CA GLU A 156 0.35 1.14 6.09
C GLU A 156 1.40 1.35 7.18
N ASN A 157 1.52 0.38 8.09
CA ASN A 157 2.66 0.34 9.01
C ASN A 157 3.91 -0.06 8.23
N ILE A 158 4.92 0.81 8.25
CA ILE A 158 6.21 0.59 7.58
C ILE A 158 7.37 0.78 8.55
N PRO A 159 8.56 0.20 8.29
CA PRO A 159 9.70 0.26 9.21
C PRO A 159 10.34 1.65 9.19
N ASN A 160 9.69 2.61 9.85
CA ASN A 160 10.21 3.95 10.11
C ASN A 160 9.68 4.49 11.45
N ARG A 161 10.15 5.68 11.85
CA ARG A 161 9.78 6.30 13.13
C ARG A 161 8.47 7.09 13.10
N LEU A 162 7.79 7.15 11.94
CA LEU A 162 6.50 7.86 11.76
C LEU A 162 5.31 6.90 11.65
N ALA A 163 5.53 5.67 11.20
CA ALA A 163 4.48 4.76 10.75
C ALA A 163 4.50 3.37 11.43
N SER A 164 5.11 3.22 12.63
CA SER A 164 4.85 2.05 13.46
C SER A 164 3.38 1.98 13.85
N ALA A 165 2.88 0.83 14.31
CA ALA A 165 1.48 0.67 14.72
C ALA A 165 1.05 1.70 15.75
N GLU A 166 1.87 1.92 16.79
CA GLU A 166 1.63 2.94 17.82
C GLU A 166 1.58 4.36 17.23
N ARG A 167 2.51 4.67 16.31
CA ARG A 167 2.60 5.99 15.69
C ARG A 167 1.42 6.27 14.75
N LEU A 168 0.95 5.28 14.02
CA LEU A 168 -0.23 5.43 13.17
C LEU A 168 -1.50 5.66 14.00
N LEU A 169 -1.64 5.00 15.14
CA LEU A 169 -2.75 5.27 16.06
C LEU A 169 -2.67 6.68 16.61
N HIS A 170 -1.51 7.10 17.09
CA HIS A 170 -1.31 8.46 17.59
C HIS A 170 -1.56 9.52 16.51
N PHE A 171 -1.07 9.30 15.29
CA PHE A 171 -1.36 10.16 14.14
C PHE A 171 -2.86 10.27 13.90
N ASN A 172 -3.59 9.15 13.97
CA ASN A 172 -5.03 9.15 13.77
C ASN A 172 -5.82 9.86 14.87
N GLU A 173 -5.30 9.88 16.10
CA GLU A 173 -5.87 10.67 17.21
C GLU A 173 -5.72 12.18 17.00
N LEU A 174 -4.63 12.60 16.34
CA LEU A 174 -4.34 14.01 16.07
C LEU A 174 -5.09 14.55 14.85
N THR A 175 -5.55 13.68 13.95
CA THR A 175 -6.27 14.08 12.74
C THR A 175 -7.78 13.88 12.86
N HIS A 176 -8.56 14.68 12.14
CA HIS A 176 -10.01 14.51 11.99
C HIS A 176 -10.40 13.55 10.84
N LEU A 177 -9.43 12.97 10.13
CA LEU A 177 -9.67 12.19 8.91
C LEU A 177 -10.25 10.79 9.18
N ASN A 178 -10.17 10.29 10.41
CA ASN A 178 -10.65 8.95 10.81
C ASN A 178 -10.13 7.84 9.89
N LEU A 179 -8.80 7.76 9.74
CA LEU A 179 -8.12 6.87 8.84
C LEU A 179 -8.19 5.41 9.31
N ASN A 180 -8.26 4.50 8.35
CA ASN A 180 -8.10 3.07 8.54
C ASN A 180 -6.73 2.60 8.04
N PHE A 181 -6.38 1.33 8.30
CA PHE A 181 -5.04 0.82 8.12
C PHE A 181 -4.97 -0.38 7.17
N CYS A 182 -3.85 -0.48 6.46
CA CYS A 182 -3.32 -1.70 5.89
C CYS A 182 -2.29 -2.27 6.87
N PHE A 183 -2.54 -3.47 7.39
CA PHE A 183 -1.62 -4.12 8.31
C PHE A 183 -0.61 -4.98 7.55
N ASP A 184 0.65 -4.54 7.56
CA ASP A 184 1.74 -5.30 6.98
C ASP A 184 2.42 -6.17 8.03
N THR A 185 2.42 -7.49 7.80
CA THR A 185 2.94 -8.50 8.75
C THR A 185 4.45 -8.48 8.83
N GLY A 186 5.14 -8.29 7.72
CA GLY A 186 6.60 -8.26 7.67
C GLY A 186 7.16 -6.99 8.30
N HIS A 187 6.54 -5.85 8.03
CA HIS A 187 6.92 -4.58 8.65
C HIS A 187 6.70 -4.61 10.17
N ALA A 188 5.55 -5.15 10.61
CA ALA A 188 5.29 -5.34 12.04
C ALA A 188 6.32 -6.25 12.71
N HIS A 189 6.78 -7.30 12.00
CA HIS A 189 7.78 -8.23 12.53
C HIS A 189 9.14 -7.58 12.75
N ILE A 190 9.55 -6.67 11.86
CA ILE A 190 10.80 -5.89 11.99
C ILE A 190 10.72 -4.87 13.14
N MET A 191 9.53 -4.30 13.37
CA MET A 191 9.35 -3.19 14.31
C MET A 191 8.99 -3.69 15.72
N GLU A 192 7.71 -3.71 16.05
CA GLU A 192 7.20 -4.00 17.40
C GLU A 192 6.74 -5.45 17.61
N GLY A 193 6.87 -6.29 16.60
CA GLY A 193 6.37 -7.65 16.57
C GLY A 193 4.91 -7.73 16.11
N VAL A 194 4.59 -8.81 15.40
CA VAL A 194 3.28 -8.99 14.72
C VAL A 194 2.10 -9.02 15.68
N ASP A 195 2.25 -9.64 16.85
CA ASP A 195 1.18 -9.74 17.84
C ASP A 195 0.83 -8.36 18.42
N ASN A 196 1.85 -7.62 18.89
CA ASN A 196 1.66 -6.29 19.45
C ASN A 196 1.08 -5.31 18.43
N ALA A 197 1.66 -5.25 17.24
CA ALA A 197 1.17 -4.38 16.17
C ALA A 197 -0.27 -4.71 15.78
N PHE A 198 -0.62 -6.01 15.67
CA PHE A 198 -1.98 -6.42 15.36
C PHE A 198 -2.98 -5.95 16.42
N HIS A 199 -2.68 -6.17 17.72
CA HIS A 199 -3.57 -5.77 18.79
C HIS A 199 -3.78 -4.25 18.87
N LEU A 200 -2.77 -3.47 18.51
CA LEU A 200 -2.89 -2.01 18.41
C LEU A 200 -3.81 -1.60 17.23
N MET A 201 -3.65 -2.20 16.07
CA MET A 201 -4.31 -1.75 14.84
C MET A 201 -5.65 -2.41 14.55
N LYS A 202 -5.99 -3.56 15.18
CA LYS A 202 -7.07 -4.49 14.78
C LYS A 202 -8.43 -3.87 14.50
N ASP A 203 -8.80 -2.82 15.22
CA ASP A 203 -10.12 -2.19 15.06
C ASP A 203 -10.25 -1.34 13.79
N ARG A 204 -9.10 -1.01 13.19
CA ARG A 204 -8.99 -0.17 12.00
C ARG A 204 -8.39 -0.86 10.78
N ILE A 205 -8.03 -2.13 10.87
CA ILE A 205 -7.51 -2.88 9.72
C ILE A 205 -8.64 -3.06 8.70
N ARG A 206 -8.38 -2.75 7.42
CA ARG A 206 -9.27 -2.97 6.29
C ARG A 206 -8.63 -3.77 5.17
N SER A 207 -7.30 -3.84 5.16
CA SER A 207 -6.51 -4.68 4.26
C SER A 207 -5.25 -5.16 4.97
N THR A 208 -4.61 -6.19 4.43
CA THR A 208 -3.36 -6.71 4.97
C THR A 208 -2.37 -6.95 3.85
N HIS A 209 -1.09 -6.64 4.09
CA HIS A 209 0.03 -7.19 3.34
C HIS A 209 0.63 -8.35 4.11
N VAL A 210 0.75 -9.50 3.45
CA VAL A 210 1.15 -10.75 4.09
C VAL A 210 2.42 -11.26 3.41
N HIS A 211 3.54 -11.03 4.03
CA HIS A 211 4.84 -11.58 3.65
C HIS A 211 5.67 -11.91 4.89
N ASP A 212 6.71 -12.71 4.73
CA ASP A 212 7.63 -13.12 5.78
C ASP A 212 8.99 -12.43 5.64
N ASN A 213 9.77 -12.44 6.71
CA ASN A 213 11.16 -11.99 6.73
C ASN A 213 11.91 -12.58 7.93
N ASP A 214 13.17 -12.21 8.10
CA ASP A 214 14.05 -12.69 9.19
C ASP A 214 13.93 -11.86 10.51
N GLY A 215 13.04 -10.86 10.55
CA GLY A 215 12.90 -9.92 11.66
C GLY A 215 13.91 -8.75 11.61
N GLU A 216 14.81 -8.70 10.64
CA GLU A 216 15.80 -7.64 10.46
C GLU A 216 15.65 -6.89 9.14
N ARG A 217 15.29 -7.61 8.07
CA ARG A 217 15.24 -7.08 6.71
C ARG A 217 13.88 -7.27 6.08
N ASP A 218 13.43 -6.28 5.35
CA ASP A 218 12.19 -6.34 4.58
C ASP A 218 12.36 -7.18 3.29
N SER A 219 12.50 -8.49 3.47
CA SER A 219 12.86 -9.44 2.40
C SER A 219 11.68 -9.94 1.57
N HIS A 220 10.45 -9.63 1.94
CA HIS A 220 9.24 -10.03 1.23
C HIS A 220 9.20 -11.53 0.86
N LEU A 221 9.53 -12.41 1.82
CA LEU A 221 9.51 -13.85 1.63
C LEU A 221 8.07 -14.38 1.57
N PHE A 222 7.84 -15.42 0.77
CA PHE A 222 6.54 -16.10 0.78
C PHE A 222 6.32 -16.81 2.12
N PRO A 223 5.19 -16.57 2.80
CA PRO A 223 4.86 -17.19 4.06
C PRO A 223 4.96 -18.72 3.99
N THR A 224 5.65 -19.33 4.96
CA THR A 224 5.81 -20.78 5.11
C THR A 224 6.54 -21.51 3.97
N LEU A 225 6.81 -20.87 2.83
CA LEU A 225 7.42 -21.51 1.66
C LEU A 225 8.91 -21.19 1.51
N ALA A 226 9.34 -20.00 1.92
CA ALA A 226 10.74 -19.58 1.79
C ALA A 226 11.53 -19.92 3.05
N ALA A 227 12.77 -20.39 2.87
CA ALA A 227 13.70 -20.53 3.98
C ALA A 227 14.09 -19.15 4.51
N GLY A 228 14.22 -19.01 5.84
CA GLY A 228 14.66 -17.78 6.49
C GLY A 228 13.54 -16.88 7.00
N GLY A 229 12.27 -17.20 6.75
CA GLY A 229 11.16 -16.52 7.38
C GLY A 229 11.01 -16.94 8.85
N THR A 230 10.75 -15.98 9.74
CA THR A 230 10.68 -16.19 11.19
C THR A 230 9.38 -15.71 11.82
N ILE A 231 8.43 -15.22 11.03
CA ILE A 231 7.10 -14.84 11.55
C ILE A 231 6.38 -16.09 12.14
N PRO A 232 5.84 -15.98 13.37
CA PRO A 232 5.13 -17.09 14.01
C PRO A 232 3.73 -17.27 13.41
N TRP A 233 3.63 -17.80 12.19
CA TRP A 233 2.37 -17.94 11.43
C TRP A 233 1.28 -18.74 12.15
N LYS A 234 1.66 -19.71 13.01
CA LYS A 234 0.68 -20.48 13.78
C LYS A 234 -0.08 -19.62 14.78
N GLU A 235 0.58 -18.63 15.33
CA GLU A 235 0.05 -17.66 16.29
C GLU A 235 -0.67 -16.51 15.57
N LEU A 236 -0.09 -15.99 14.48
CA LEU A 236 -0.63 -14.85 13.75
C LEU A 236 -1.90 -15.16 12.97
N MET A 237 -1.98 -16.33 12.31
CA MET A 237 -3.13 -16.65 11.47
C MET A 237 -4.48 -16.69 12.21
N PRO A 238 -4.58 -17.20 13.46
CA PRO A 238 -5.79 -17.06 14.26
C PRO A 238 -6.19 -15.61 14.49
N LEU A 239 -5.24 -14.72 14.83
CA LEU A 239 -5.50 -13.28 15.05
C LEU A 239 -6.08 -12.60 13.80
N LEU A 240 -5.47 -12.85 12.63
CA LEU A 240 -5.98 -12.33 11.36
C LEU A 240 -7.41 -12.84 11.08
N ARG A 241 -7.74 -14.06 11.45
CA ARG A 241 -9.08 -14.64 11.26
C ARG A 241 -10.14 -14.08 12.20
N GLU A 242 -9.76 -13.62 13.39
CA GLU A 242 -10.68 -12.97 14.33
C GLU A 242 -11.34 -11.73 13.73
N ARG A 243 -10.65 -11.05 12.82
CA ARG A 243 -11.13 -9.84 12.15
C ARG A 243 -11.36 -10.03 10.64
N ALA A 244 -11.60 -11.27 10.23
CA ALA A 244 -11.82 -11.63 8.82
C ALA A 244 -13.06 -10.96 8.20
N ASP A 245 -13.95 -10.43 9.01
CA ASP A 245 -15.13 -9.64 8.62
C ASP A 245 -14.78 -8.20 8.18
N GLN A 246 -13.59 -7.72 8.50
CA GLN A 246 -13.14 -6.36 8.19
C GLN A 246 -12.35 -6.25 6.88
N PHE A 247 -11.80 -7.37 6.37
CA PHE A 247 -10.92 -7.40 5.21
C PHE A 247 -10.99 -8.72 4.41
#